data_ebf226152190d4f448f7d3ca309cbb28
#
_entry.id   ebf226152190d4f448f7d3ca309cbb28
#
_cell.length_a   1.000
_cell.length_b   1.000
_cell.length_c   1.000
_cell.angle_alpha   90.00
_cell.angle_beta   90.00
_cell.angle_gamma   90.00
#
_symmetry.space_group_name_H-M   'P 1'
#
loop_
_entity.id
_entity.type
_entity.pdbx_description
1 polymer ?
#
loop_
_entity_poly.entity_id
_entity_poly.type
_entity_poly.pdbx_seq_one_letter_code
_entity_poly.pdbx_strand_id
1 'polypeptide(L)'
;DTEEMKSALEYHKKFVSLMPGETEYATVNTLFLEGMAHTSIVGPWFVPSIKEKGIDVGFAPMPIVDITGERIAPYCGVQGVHVIKVKGEEKKDEITRVLRALMSPEIGVDLALGTVAAPSRLSSYENQDVKNNELVMLMRQTAESTVAMPNVPELDPVFVVAGNLLTDINMSGMDIDVAMEKAQKKALELIGNMK
;
A
#
# COMPACT_ATOMS: atom_id res chain seq x y z
N ASP A 1 7.43 -0.57 20.02
CA ASP A 1 6.98 -1.00 21.33
C ASP A 1 6.39 0.19 22.08
N THR A 2 5.10 0.47 21.86
CA THR A 2 4.36 1.58 22.47
C THR A 2 2.96 1.13 22.84
N GLU A 3 2.28 1.86 23.74
CA GLU A 3 0.90 1.60 24.13
C GLU A 3 -0.07 1.74 22.94
N GLU A 4 0.19 2.65 22.01
CA GLU A 4 -0.59 2.81 20.78
C GLU A 4 -0.47 1.58 19.88
N MET A 5 0.73 1.01 19.74
CA MET A 5 0.92 -0.23 18.99
C MET A 5 0.20 -1.40 19.66
N LYS A 6 0.26 -1.50 20.98
CA LYS A 6 -0.46 -2.51 21.76
C LYS A 6 -1.97 -2.41 21.50
N SER A 7 -2.54 -1.21 21.64
CA SER A 7 -3.95 -0.96 21.37
C SER A 7 -4.35 -1.32 19.93
N ALA A 8 -3.49 -1.02 18.96
CA ALA A 8 -3.70 -1.39 17.56
C ALA A 8 -3.71 -2.92 17.35
N LEU A 9 -2.82 -3.65 18.01
CA LEU A 9 -2.75 -5.11 17.95
C LEU A 9 -3.94 -5.78 18.67
N GLU A 10 -4.37 -5.24 19.80
CA GLU A 10 -5.58 -5.68 20.48
C GLU A 10 -6.84 -5.46 19.61
N TYR A 11 -6.90 -4.33 18.93
CA TYR A 11 -7.98 -4.06 17.97
C TYR A 11 -7.92 -5.03 16.79
N HIS A 12 -6.73 -5.27 16.22
CA HIS A 12 -6.50 -6.23 15.13
C HIS A 12 -6.99 -7.64 15.50
N LYS A 13 -6.75 -8.11 16.72
CA LYS A 13 -7.20 -9.45 17.19
C LYS A 13 -8.70 -9.66 17.06
N LYS A 14 -9.52 -8.62 17.07
CA LYS A 14 -10.98 -8.74 16.87
C LYS A 14 -11.35 -9.27 15.49
N PHE A 15 -10.48 -9.03 14.50
CA PHE A 15 -10.70 -9.43 13.10
C PHE A 15 -10.08 -10.79 12.74
N VAL A 16 -9.20 -11.33 13.58
CA VAL A 16 -8.48 -12.58 13.29
C VAL A 16 -9.43 -13.73 12.97
N SER A 17 -10.56 -13.83 13.68
CA SER A 17 -11.58 -14.86 13.44
C SER A 17 -12.31 -14.71 12.10
N LEU A 18 -12.23 -13.55 11.47
CA LEU A 18 -12.84 -13.23 10.17
C LEU A 18 -11.82 -13.35 9.02
N MET A 19 -10.55 -13.56 9.33
CA MET A 19 -9.46 -13.64 8.37
C MET A 19 -9.20 -15.10 7.98
N PRO A 20 -8.69 -15.36 6.79
CA PRO A 20 -8.19 -16.69 6.45
C PRO A 20 -7.02 -17.06 7.39
N GLY A 21 -6.83 -18.37 7.61
CA GLY A 21 -5.71 -18.86 8.45
C GLY A 21 -4.34 -18.49 7.90
N GLU A 22 -4.23 -18.31 6.59
CA GLU A 22 -3.03 -17.82 5.92
C GLU A 22 -3.33 -16.47 5.27
N THR A 23 -2.55 -15.44 5.62
CA THR A 23 -2.77 -14.06 5.19
C THR A 23 -1.72 -13.56 4.19
N GLU A 24 -1.02 -14.47 3.54
CA GLU A 24 -0.12 -14.16 2.44
C GLU A 24 -0.86 -13.47 1.30
N TYR A 25 -0.22 -12.46 0.69
CA TYR A 25 -0.83 -11.64 -0.37
C TYR A 25 -1.43 -12.46 -1.50
N ALA A 26 -0.72 -13.48 -1.99
CA ALA A 26 -1.21 -14.34 -3.07
C ALA A 26 -2.43 -15.15 -2.64
N THR A 27 -2.45 -15.70 -1.44
CA THR A 27 -3.56 -16.49 -0.88
C THR A 27 -4.81 -15.62 -0.73
N VAL A 28 -4.68 -14.44 -0.12
CA VAL A 28 -5.82 -13.53 0.08
C VAL A 28 -6.43 -13.09 -1.25
N ASN A 29 -5.61 -12.78 -2.24
CA ASN A 29 -6.09 -12.41 -3.58
C ASN A 29 -6.80 -13.57 -4.28
N THR A 30 -6.27 -14.79 -4.17
CA THR A 30 -6.91 -15.98 -4.72
C THR A 30 -8.27 -16.22 -4.07
N LEU A 31 -8.37 -16.16 -2.74
CA LEU A 31 -9.64 -16.32 -2.03
C LEU A 31 -10.68 -15.28 -2.47
N PHE A 32 -10.27 -14.04 -2.71
CA PHE A 32 -11.18 -13.02 -3.22
C PHE A 32 -11.63 -13.30 -4.65
N LEU A 33 -10.70 -13.65 -5.55
CA LEU A 33 -11.01 -13.96 -6.95
C LEU A 33 -11.88 -15.20 -7.12
N GLU A 34 -11.82 -16.15 -6.19
CA GLU A 34 -12.65 -17.36 -6.19
C GLU A 34 -13.97 -17.20 -5.40
N GLY A 35 -14.26 -15.98 -4.91
CA GLY A 35 -15.50 -15.68 -4.18
C GLY A 35 -15.57 -16.26 -2.77
N MET A 36 -14.45 -16.72 -2.23
CA MET A 36 -14.34 -17.25 -0.86
C MET A 36 -14.11 -16.16 0.19
N ALA A 37 -13.64 -14.99 -0.22
CA ALA A 37 -13.56 -13.81 0.61
C ALA A 37 -14.47 -12.71 0.03
N HIS A 38 -15.30 -12.10 0.87
CA HIS A 38 -16.25 -11.06 0.45
C HIS A 38 -15.63 -9.67 0.39
N THR A 39 -14.52 -9.46 1.07
CA THR A 39 -13.80 -8.19 1.10
C THR A 39 -12.30 -8.42 1.05
N SER A 40 -11.56 -7.49 0.45
CA SER A 40 -10.10 -7.51 0.43
C SER A 40 -9.56 -6.10 0.55
N ILE A 41 -8.47 -5.92 1.27
CA ILE A 41 -7.73 -4.66 1.34
C ILE A 41 -6.52 -4.82 0.41
N VAL A 42 -6.57 -4.15 -0.73
CA VAL A 42 -5.57 -4.27 -1.78
C VAL A 42 -5.29 -2.92 -2.44
N GLY A 43 -4.21 -2.84 -3.20
CA GLY A 43 -3.90 -1.67 -4.00
C GLY A 43 -4.49 -1.72 -5.42
N PRO A 44 -4.42 -0.61 -6.17
CA PRO A 44 -5.03 -0.49 -7.50
C PRO A 44 -4.47 -1.50 -8.52
N TRP A 45 -3.28 -2.02 -8.32
CA TRP A 45 -2.67 -3.05 -9.19
C TRP A 45 -3.44 -4.36 -9.26
N PHE A 46 -4.36 -4.61 -8.35
CA PHE A 46 -5.20 -5.81 -8.34
C PHE A 46 -6.46 -5.69 -9.21
N VAL A 47 -6.85 -4.47 -9.55
CA VAL A 47 -8.07 -4.19 -10.34
C VAL A 47 -8.09 -4.91 -11.70
N PRO A 48 -6.99 -4.98 -12.47
CA PRO A 48 -6.99 -5.73 -13.72
C PRO A 48 -7.40 -7.20 -13.54
N SER A 49 -6.91 -7.88 -12.52
CA SER A 49 -7.25 -9.28 -12.24
C SER A 49 -8.73 -9.46 -11.88
N ILE A 50 -9.30 -8.52 -11.13
CA ILE A 50 -10.74 -8.51 -10.79
C ILE A 50 -11.58 -8.36 -12.07
N LYS A 51 -11.19 -7.42 -12.95
CA LYS A 51 -11.89 -7.19 -14.22
C LYS A 51 -11.80 -8.39 -15.16
N GLU A 52 -10.63 -9.04 -15.25
CA GLU A 52 -10.42 -10.22 -16.06
C GLU A 52 -11.31 -11.39 -15.61
N LYS A 53 -11.51 -11.54 -14.31
CA LYS A 53 -12.43 -12.55 -13.75
C LYS A 53 -13.92 -12.17 -13.91
N GLY A 54 -14.25 -10.96 -14.32
CA GLY A 54 -15.64 -10.49 -14.45
C GLY A 54 -16.38 -10.35 -13.13
N ILE A 55 -15.67 -10.09 -12.04
CA ILE A 55 -16.27 -9.93 -10.71
C ILE A 55 -16.94 -8.56 -10.63
N ASP A 56 -18.21 -8.54 -10.25
CA ASP A 56 -18.92 -7.30 -9.88
C ASP A 56 -18.49 -6.88 -8.48
N VAL A 57 -17.72 -5.79 -8.39
CA VAL A 57 -17.07 -5.35 -7.15
C VAL A 57 -17.29 -3.87 -6.91
N GLY A 58 -17.63 -3.53 -5.68
CA GLY A 58 -17.61 -2.15 -5.18
C GLY A 58 -16.26 -1.79 -4.58
N PHE A 59 -15.89 -0.52 -4.70
CA PHE A 59 -14.69 0.02 -4.08
C PHE A 59 -15.06 1.04 -3.01
N ALA A 60 -14.33 1.05 -1.91
CA ALA A 60 -14.53 1.99 -0.81
C ALA A 60 -13.18 2.48 -0.28
N PRO A 61 -13.14 3.70 0.30
CA PRO A 61 -11.96 4.14 1.04
C PRO A 61 -11.73 3.24 2.25
N MET A 62 -10.51 3.27 2.81
CA MET A 62 -10.19 2.54 4.03
C MET A 62 -11.22 2.83 5.14
N PRO A 63 -11.58 1.84 5.95
CA PRO A 63 -12.59 2.01 6.99
C PRO A 63 -12.16 2.97 8.10
N ILE A 64 -13.15 3.47 8.84
CA ILE A 64 -12.93 4.24 10.06
C ILE A 64 -12.81 3.26 11.22
N VAL A 65 -11.81 3.46 12.07
CA VAL A 65 -11.61 2.71 13.30
C VAL A 65 -12.55 3.26 14.35
N ASP A 66 -13.47 2.44 14.85
CA ASP A 66 -14.57 2.84 15.73
C ASP A 66 -14.10 3.44 17.08
N ILE A 67 -12.98 2.95 17.61
CA ILE A 67 -12.42 3.41 18.89
C ILE A 67 -11.70 4.76 18.79
N THR A 68 -11.24 5.15 17.61
CA THR A 68 -10.53 6.42 17.39
C THR A 68 -11.35 7.45 16.63
N GLY A 69 -12.34 7.00 15.86
CA GLY A 69 -13.09 7.83 14.92
C GLY A 69 -12.26 8.22 13.68
N GLU A 70 -11.01 7.75 13.57
CA GLU A 70 -10.11 8.07 12.48
C GLU A 70 -10.10 6.98 11.40
N ARG A 71 -9.88 7.40 10.16
CA ARG A 71 -9.73 6.46 9.04
C ARG A 71 -8.36 5.79 9.08
N ILE A 72 -8.31 4.50 8.76
CA ILE A 72 -7.03 3.80 8.60
C ILE A 72 -6.21 4.51 7.53
N ALA A 73 -5.00 4.93 7.88
CA ALA A 73 -4.07 5.67 7.04
C ALA A 73 -2.94 4.76 6.55
N PRO A 74 -3.06 4.14 5.36
CA PRO A 74 -1.99 3.33 4.80
C PRO A 74 -0.79 4.19 4.39
N TYR A 75 0.37 3.57 4.21
CA TYR A 75 1.49 4.24 3.57
C TYR A 75 1.18 4.58 2.11
N CYS A 76 1.54 5.80 1.71
CA CYS A 76 1.55 6.23 0.32
C CYS A 76 2.97 6.14 -0.23
N GLY A 77 3.18 5.21 -1.16
CA GLY A 77 4.40 5.13 -1.96
C GLY A 77 4.24 5.93 -3.25
N VAL A 78 5.29 6.64 -3.65
CA VAL A 78 5.35 7.36 -4.93
C VAL A 78 6.21 6.55 -5.90
N GLN A 79 5.61 6.13 -7.01
CA GLN A 79 6.36 5.53 -8.11
C GLN A 79 6.95 6.62 -8.99
N GLY A 80 8.23 6.50 -9.32
CA GLY A 80 8.94 7.50 -10.09
C GLY A 80 10.04 6.89 -10.97
N VAL A 81 10.57 7.72 -11.85
CA VAL A 81 11.69 7.38 -12.73
C VAL A 81 12.95 8.02 -12.19
N HIS A 82 13.99 7.22 -11.99
CA HIS A 82 15.31 7.68 -11.55
C HIS A 82 16.31 7.65 -12.70
N VAL A 83 17.09 8.71 -12.83
CA VAL A 83 18.19 8.79 -13.81
C VAL A 83 19.48 8.32 -13.14
N ILE A 84 20.11 7.29 -13.69
CA ILE A 84 21.41 6.81 -13.23
C ILE A 84 22.48 7.84 -13.63
N LYS A 85 23.26 8.35 -12.66
CA LYS A 85 24.19 9.46 -12.81
C LYS A 85 25.13 9.31 -14.02
N VAL A 86 25.82 8.19 -14.14
CA VAL A 86 26.80 7.95 -15.22
C VAL A 86 26.19 8.06 -16.61
N LYS A 87 25.04 7.40 -16.83
CA LYS A 87 24.32 7.47 -18.12
C LYS A 87 23.56 8.76 -18.31
N GLY A 88 23.18 9.41 -17.21
CA GLY A 88 22.52 10.70 -17.21
C GLY A 88 23.38 11.82 -17.79
N GLU A 89 24.69 11.79 -17.53
CA GLU A 89 25.65 12.75 -18.09
C GLU A 89 25.90 12.50 -19.59
N GLU A 90 26.04 11.23 -20.00
CA GLU A 90 26.31 10.85 -21.40
C GLU A 90 25.12 11.15 -22.34
N LYS A 91 23.87 11.01 -21.86
CA LYS A 91 22.64 11.08 -22.67
C LYS A 91 21.64 12.10 -22.14
N LYS A 92 22.14 13.19 -21.61
CA LYS A 92 21.32 14.20 -20.91
C LYS A 92 20.15 14.72 -21.75
N ASP A 93 20.38 15.00 -23.03
CA ASP A 93 19.35 15.60 -23.89
C ASP A 93 18.26 14.59 -24.25
N GLU A 94 18.61 13.34 -24.52
CA GLU A 94 17.66 12.26 -24.78
C GLU A 94 16.85 11.95 -23.53
N ILE A 95 17.49 11.82 -22.38
CA ILE A 95 16.84 11.57 -21.10
C ILE A 95 15.89 12.73 -20.76
N THR A 96 16.33 13.97 -20.97
CA THR A 96 15.46 15.15 -20.72
C THR A 96 14.22 15.13 -21.60
N ARG A 97 14.32 14.72 -22.87
CA ARG A 97 13.15 14.58 -23.76
C ARG A 97 12.19 13.52 -23.27
N VAL A 98 12.71 12.35 -22.86
CA VAL A 98 11.90 11.26 -22.30
C VAL A 98 11.19 11.70 -21.02
N LEU A 99 11.92 12.32 -20.10
CA LEU A 99 11.33 12.80 -18.83
C LEU A 99 10.24 13.85 -19.09
N ARG A 100 10.45 14.79 -20.00
CA ARG A 100 9.41 15.77 -20.37
C ARG A 100 8.15 15.12 -20.93
N ALA A 101 8.31 14.10 -21.78
CA ALA A 101 7.18 13.34 -22.29
C ALA A 101 6.43 12.60 -21.16
N LEU A 102 7.14 11.88 -20.31
CA LEU A 102 6.56 11.16 -19.16
C LEU A 102 5.86 12.10 -18.17
N MET A 103 6.32 13.34 -18.06
CA MET A 103 5.74 14.36 -17.17
C MET A 103 4.62 15.17 -17.84
N SER A 104 4.24 14.86 -19.08
CA SER A 104 3.16 15.60 -19.74
C SER A 104 1.79 15.29 -19.09
N PRO A 105 0.84 16.22 -19.13
CA PRO A 105 -0.50 15.97 -18.62
C PRO A 105 -1.20 14.80 -19.31
N GLU A 106 -0.97 14.62 -20.61
CA GLU A 106 -1.55 13.57 -21.45
C GLU A 106 -1.12 12.19 -20.95
N ILE A 107 0.19 11.98 -20.75
CA ILE A 107 0.71 10.72 -20.19
C ILE A 107 0.17 10.49 -18.77
N GLY A 108 0.02 11.54 -17.97
CA GLY A 108 -0.62 11.43 -16.65
C GLY A 108 -2.06 10.94 -16.74
N VAL A 109 -2.82 11.38 -17.73
CA VAL A 109 -4.18 10.89 -18.00
C VAL A 109 -4.17 9.44 -18.49
N ASP A 110 -3.31 9.10 -19.45
CA ASP A 110 -3.21 7.75 -20.00
C ASP A 110 -2.84 6.71 -18.92
N LEU A 111 -1.89 7.06 -18.05
CA LEU A 111 -1.50 6.21 -16.92
C LEU A 111 -2.67 6.06 -15.92
N ALA A 112 -3.35 7.14 -15.59
CA ALA A 112 -4.48 7.09 -14.66
C ALA A 112 -5.59 6.18 -15.18
N LEU A 113 -5.96 6.29 -16.44
CA LEU A 113 -7.03 5.50 -17.05
C LEU A 113 -6.61 4.04 -17.30
N GLY A 114 -5.34 3.82 -17.67
CA GLY A 114 -4.81 2.49 -17.96
C GLY A 114 -4.47 1.65 -16.74
N THR A 115 -3.95 2.28 -15.67
CA THR A 115 -3.46 1.58 -14.47
C THR A 115 -4.29 1.83 -13.21
N VAL A 116 -5.27 2.72 -13.30
CA VAL A 116 -6.10 3.18 -12.17
C VAL A 116 -5.28 3.84 -11.04
N ALA A 117 -4.05 4.22 -11.32
CA ALA A 117 -3.21 4.92 -10.37
C ALA A 117 -3.60 6.40 -10.26
N ALA A 118 -3.50 6.98 -9.08
CA ALA A 118 -3.69 8.41 -8.87
C ALA A 118 -2.55 9.19 -9.56
N PRO A 119 -2.81 10.03 -10.59
CA PRO A 119 -1.78 10.80 -11.23
C PRO A 119 -1.18 11.84 -10.27
N SER A 120 0.14 12.01 -10.31
CA SER A 120 0.85 12.98 -9.47
C SER A 120 0.62 14.44 -9.90
N ARG A 121 0.21 14.65 -11.15
CA ARG A 121 -0.03 15.99 -11.71
C ARG A 121 -1.49 16.40 -11.52
N LEU A 122 -1.72 17.51 -10.81
CA LEU A 122 -3.08 18.00 -10.54
C LEU A 122 -3.88 18.32 -11.82
N SER A 123 -3.24 18.84 -12.88
CA SER A 123 -3.92 19.13 -14.14
C SER A 123 -4.46 17.88 -14.85
N SER A 124 -3.95 16.69 -14.58
CA SER A 124 -4.52 15.45 -15.12
C SER A 124 -5.93 15.18 -14.60
N TYR A 125 -6.27 15.66 -13.41
CA TYR A 125 -7.62 15.56 -12.84
C TYR A 125 -8.63 16.54 -13.46
N GLU A 126 -8.19 17.46 -14.33
CA GLU A 126 -9.08 18.34 -15.09
C GLU A 126 -9.69 17.63 -16.31
N ASN A 127 -9.05 16.54 -16.76
CA ASN A 127 -9.57 15.70 -17.83
C ASN A 127 -10.91 15.06 -17.43
N GLN A 128 -11.89 15.08 -18.34
CA GLN A 128 -13.24 14.62 -18.05
C GLN A 128 -13.32 13.11 -17.81
N ASP A 129 -12.54 12.32 -18.53
CA ASP A 129 -12.52 10.86 -18.36
C ASP A 129 -11.89 10.46 -17.02
N VAL A 130 -10.87 11.19 -16.56
CA VAL A 130 -10.30 11.01 -15.23
C VAL A 130 -11.31 11.38 -14.13
N LYS A 131 -12.03 12.51 -14.29
CA LYS A 131 -13.09 12.89 -13.35
C LYS A 131 -14.22 11.88 -13.27
N ASN A 132 -14.56 11.27 -14.38
CA ASN A 132 -15.62 10.27 -14.46
C ASN A 132 -15.16 8.87 -14.03
N ASN A 133 -13.86 8.65 -13.84
CA ASN A 133 -13.34 7.37 -13.37
C ASN A 133 -13.41 7.31 -11.84
N GLU A 134 -14.46 6.66 -11.35
CA GLU A 134 -14.74 6.53 -9.91
C GLU A 134 -13.53 6.00 -9.12
N LEU A 135 -12.83 5.01 -9.67
CA LEU A 135 -11.71 4.38 -8.97
C LEU A 135 -10.48 5.30 -8.89
N VAL A 136 -10.17 6.06 -9.96
CA VAL A 136 -9.10 7.06 -9.92
C VAL A 136 -9.41 8.16 -8.90
N MET A 137 -10.67 8.60 -8.84
CA MET A 137 -11.11 9.60 -7.87
C MET A 137 -11.09 9.06 -6.44
N LEU A 138 -11.44 7.80 -6.24
CA LEU A 138 -11.33 7.13 -4.95
C LEU A 138 -9.86 7.01 -4.49
N MET A 139 -8.94 6.66 -5.40
CA MET A 139 -7.50 6.64 -5.11
C MET A 139 -6.99 8.02 -4.71
N ARG A 140 -7.44 9.09 -5.38
CA ARG A 140 -7.13 10.45 -4.98
C ARG A 140 -7.62 10.76 -3.55
N GLN A 141 -8.88 10.44 -3.26
CA GLN A 141 -9.46 10.63 -1.92
C GLN A 141 -8.70 9.84 -0.86
N THR A 142 -8.34 8.60 -1.15
CA THR A 142 -7.55 7.78 -0.23
C THR A 142 -6.17 8.39 0.02
N ALA A 143 -5.52 8.94 -1.01
CA ALA A 143 -4.21 9.59 -0.88
C ALA A 143 -4.23 10.78 0.11
N GLU A 144 -5.36 11.47 0.27
CA GLU A 144 -5.51 12.58 1.22
C GLU A 144 -5.43 12.14 2.69
N SER A 145 -5.73 10.85 2.98
CA SER A 145 -5.69 10.26 4.33
C SER A 145 -4.48 9.34 4.55
N THR A 146 -3.51 9.32 3.66
CA THR A 146 -2.33 8.45 3.75
C THR A 146 -1.19 9.10 4.52
N VAL A 147 -0.25 8.26 4.98
CA VAL A 147 1.02 8.69 5.54
C VAL A 147 2.12 8.47 4.50
N ALA A 148 2.97 9.46 4.28
CA ALA A 148 4.10 9.30 3.37
C ALA A 148 5.01 8.17 3.85
N MET A 149 5.30 7.22 2.97
CA MET A 149 6.20 6.12 3.30
C MET A 149 7.61 6.65 3.50
N PRO A 150 8.25 6.40 4.67
CA PRO A 150 9.62 6.81 4.92
C PRO A 150 10.58 6.23 3.87
N ASN A 151 11.42 7.07 3.26
CA ASN A 151 12.43 6.62 2.30
C ASN A 151 13.78 6.42 3.01
N VAL A 152 13.82 5.42 3.87
CA VAL A 152 15.01 5.05 4.66
C VAL A 152 15.24 3.53 4.58
N PRO A 153 16.51 3.08 4.51
CA PRO A 153 16.81 1.64 4.39
C PRO A 153 16.31 0.80 5.57
N GLU A 154 16.15 1.42 6.73
CA GLU A 154 15.67 0.76 7.96
C GLU A 154 14.21 0.30 7.87
N LEU A 155 13.45 0.77 6.87
CA LEU A 155 12.05 0.40 6.71
C LEU A 155 11.87 -1.08 6.32
N ASP A 156 12.75 -1.62 5.47
CA ASP A 156 12.66 -3.00 4.99
C ASP A 156 12.70 -4.02 6.15
N PRO A 157 13.70 -3.98 7.06
CA PRO A 157 13.68 -4.86 8.21
C PRO A 157 12.49 -4.65 9.15
N VAL A 158 11.95 -3.43 9.24
CA VAL A 158 10.74 -3.15 10.03
C VAL A 158 9.54 -3.88 9.46
N PHE A 159 9.34 -3.88 8.14
CA PHE A 159 8.26 -4.65 7.50
C PHE A 159 8.36 -6.15 7.75
N VAL A 160 9.57 -6.72 7.64
CA VAL A 160 9.80 -8.15 7.93
C VAL A 160 9.44 -8.48 9.38
N VAL A 161 9.87 -7.64 10.32
CA VAL A 161 9.59 -7.84 11.74
C VAL A 161 8.10 -7.66 12.05
N ALA A 162 7.43 -6.69 11.43
CA ALA A 162 5.99 -6.48 11.58
C ALA A 162 5.18 -7.68 11.06
N GLY A 163 5.57 -8.26 9.92
CA GLY A 163 4.96 -9.49 9.42
C GLY A 163 5.09 -10.67 10.40
N ASN A 164 6.29 -10.85 10.96
CA ASN A 164 6.54 -11.89 11.98
C ASN A 164 5.74 -11.63 13.25
N LEU A 165 5.61 -10.39 13.71
CA LEU A 165 4.81 -10.00 14.86
C LEU A 165 3.34 -10.42 14.68
N LEU A 166 2.76 -10.13 13.52
CA LEU A 166 1.38 -10.53 13.21
C LEU A 166 1.24 -12.06 13.14
N THR A 167 2.21 -12.77 12.57
CA THR A 167 2.23 -14.24 12.54
C THR A 167 2.28 -14.83 13.94
N ASP A 168 3.15 -14.32 14.80
CA ASP A 168 3.28 -14.78 16.19
C ASP A 168 1.95 -14.60 16.96
N ILE A 169 1.26 -13.48 16.77
CA ILE A 169 -0.03 -13.20 17.43
C ILE A 169 -1.16 -14.04 16.83
N ASN A 170 -1.30 -14.04 15.50
CA ASN A 170 -2.46 -14.60 14.81
C ASN A 170 -2.44 -16.12 14.74
N MET A 171 -1.27 -16.72 14.50
CA MET A 171 -1.14 -18.15 14.26
C MET A 171 -0.61 -18.90 15.49
N SER A 172 0.34 -18.31 16.22
CA SER A 172 0.93 -18.97 17.39
C SER A 172 0.22 -18.64 18.70
N GLY A 173 -0.72 -17.67 18.67
CA GLY A 173 -1.44 -17.24 19.87
C GLY A 173 -0.53 -16.59 20.91
N MET A 174 0.64 -16.05 20.50
CA MET A 174 1.58 -15.40 21.40
C MET A 174 0.92 -14.20 22.08
N ASP A 175 1.28 -14.00 23.34
CA ASP A 175 0.86 -12.80 24.08
C ASP A 175 1.37 -11.53 23.39
N ILE A 176 0.56 -10.47 23.35
CA ILE A 176 0.88 -9.24 22.60
C ILE A 176 2.13 -8.57 23.15
N ASP A 177 2.27 -8.46 24.47
CA ASP A 177 3.41 -7.78 25.08
C ASP A 177 4.71 -8.55 24.79
N VAL A 178 4.66 -9.89 24.86
CA VAL A 178 5.80 -10.76 24.54
C VAL A 178 6.17 -10.67 23.06
N ALA A 179 5.17 -10.66 22.17
CA ALA A 179 5.39 -10.55 20.73
C ALA A 179 5.98 -9.18 20.35
N MET A 180 5.51 -8.10 20.97
CA MET A 180 6.01 -6.73 20.77
C MET A 180 7.47 -6.59 21.24
N GLU A 181 7.81 -7.10 22.43
CA GLU A 181 9.19 -7.07 22.94
C GLU A 181 10.13 -7.83 22.00
N LYS A 182 9.74 -9.04 21.58
CA LYS A 182 10.49 -9.86 20.61
C LYS A 182 10.70 -9.11 19.30
N ALA A 183 9.65 -8.49 18.75
CA ALA A 183 9.69 -7.73 17.50
C ALA A 183 10.60 -6.51 17.63
N GLN A 184 10.46 -5.73 18.69
CA GLN A 184 11.30 -4.56 18.95
C GLN A 184 12.78 -4.92 19.03
N LYS A 185 13.12 -5.96 19.79
CA LYS A 185 14.49 -6.46 19.90
C LYS A 185 15.05 -6.88 18.54
N LYS A 186 14.24 -7.59 17.74
CA LYS A 186 14.68 -8.06 16.41
C LYS A 186 14.85 -6.91 15.42
N ALA A 187 13.97 -5.91 15.44
CA ALA A 187 14.11 -4.72 14.61
C ALA A 187 15.42 -3.98 14.92
N LEU A 188 15.72 -3.74 16.20
CA LEU A 188 16.94 -3.06 16.61
C LEU A 188 18.21 -3.84 16.22
N GLU A 189 18.19 -5.18 16.34
CA GLU A 189 19.29 -6.05 15.89
C GLU A 189 19.53 -5.89 14.38
N LEU A 190 18.47 -6.02 13.56
CA LEU A 190 18.59 -5.94 12.11
C LEU A 190 19.07 -4.55 11.65
N ILE A 191 18.54 -3.49 12.22
CA ILE A 191 18.95 -2.10 11.93
C ILE A 191 20.41 -1.87 12.39
N GLY A 192 20.80 -2.42 13.53
CA GLY A 192 22.17 -2.32 14.02
C GLY A 192 23.20 -2.97 13.10
N ASN A 193 22.82 -4.05 12.40
CA ASN A 193 23.67 -4.75 11.45
C ASN A 193 23.79 -4.05 10.08
N MET A 194 23.01 -2.99 9.82
CA MET A 194 23.06 -2.19 8.59
C MET A 194 24.12 -1.08 8.64
N LYS A 195 24.68 -0.81 9.78
CA LYS A 195 25.74 0.20 10.03
C LYS A 195 27.11 -0.41 9.91
#